data_cc3e1a08023c19ba24c98ef50ffa2e50
#
_entry.id   cc3e1a08023c19ba24c98ef50ffa2e50
#
_cell.length_a   1.000
_cell.length_b   1.000
_cell.length_c   1.000
_cell.angle_alpha   90.00
_cell.angle_beta   90.00
_cell.angle_gamma   90.00
#
_symmetry.space_group_name_H-M   'P 1'
#
loop_
_entity.id
_entity.type
_entity.pdbx_description
1 polymer ?
#
loop_
_entity_poly.entity_id
_entity_poly.type
_entity_poly.pdbx_seq_one_letter_code
_entity_poly.pdbx_strand_id
1 'polypeptide(L)'
;TSDELPTSLMGEGDLSADVWVVDDDAPPSFPPSVLRAEPPISRGAGILASQAADNLFWFGRYNERAELTVRIVRSILGSSIEMDAVHEHKDEVRLALVELLQFWGAVGPDADKEAYPVICGRALSEDVLHGGVATLLRRRFEVGLGLRERFSRDLWRIVTRPMPTIDINRPASMLSTAKWLTEHFSALAGLASENMLRGPAWRFLEIGRRMERAVGTTRIARRLVDAESDFEALGMLLDLCDSQIIYRTRYLAG
;
A
#
# COMPACT_ATOMS: atom_id res chain seq x y z
N THR A 1 18.75 19.21 20.05
CA THR A 1 17.60 18.31 20.15
C THR A 1 16.85 18.41 18.85
N SER A 2 17.12 17.45 17.97
CA SER A 2 16.41 17.34 16.70
C SER A 2 15.08 16.68 16.99
N ASP A 3 13.99 17.44 16.93
CA ASP A 3 12.63 16.93 16.86
C ASP A 3 12.48 16.21 15.51
N GLU A 4 12.61 14.90 15.52
CA GLU A 4 12.18 14.07 14.41
C GLU A 4 10.65 14.13 14.37
N LEU A 5 10.12 14.79 13.35
CA LEU A 5 8.69 14.74 13.07
C LEU A 5 8.29 13.28 12.86
N PRO A 6 7.26 12.78 13.55
CA PRO A 6 6.82 11.40 13.38
C PRO A 6 6.45 11.14 11.92
N THR A 7 6.95 10.06 11.36
CA THR A 7 6.73 9.66 9.96
C THR A 7 5.30 9.20 9.67
N SER A 8 4.44 9.14 10.68
CA SER A 8 3.01 8.87 10.59
C SER A 8 2.26 10.09 11.11
N LEU A 9 1.31 10.60 10.34
CA LEU A 9 0.40 11.66 10.78
C LEU A 9 -0.48 11.22 11.95
N MET A 10 -0.62 9.91 12.18
CA MET A 10 -1.28 9.32 13.34
C MET A 10 -0.57 8.01 13.69
N GLY A 11 0.05 7.95 14.86
CA GLY A 11 0.66 6.76 15.44
C GLY A 11 -0.34 5.99 16.32
N GLU A 12 0.05 4.80 16.75
CA GLU A 12 -0.72 4.03 17.72
C GLU A 12 -0.73 4.79 19.06
N GLY A 13 -1.93 5.19 19.51
CA GLY A 13 -2.11 6.01 20.71
C GLY A 13 -2.34 7.50 20.45
N ASP A 14 -2.23 7.97 19.19
CA ASP A 14 -2.59 9.35 18.86
C ASP A 14 -4.10 9.57 18.98
N LEU A 15 -4.47 10.64 19.64
CA LEU A 15 -5.86 11.05 19.78
C LEU A 15 -6.18 12.09 18.71
N SER A 16 -7.22 11.82 17.94
CA SER A 16 -7.80 12.80 17.04
C SER A 16 -8.98 13.48 17.77
N ALA A 17 -9.02 14.80 17.75
CA ALA A 17 -10.12 15.57 18.30
C ALA A 17 -10.61 16.60 17.29
N ASP A 18 -11.93 16.74 17.17
CA ASP A 18 -12.54 17.83 16.43
C ASP A 18 -12.37 19.13 17.21
N VAL A 19 -11.89 20.16 16.55
CA VAL A 19 -11.80 21.52 17.13
C VAL A 19 -12.96 22.36 16.62
N TRP A 20 -13.79 22.81 17.52
CA TRP A 20 -14.92 23.68 17.23
C TRP A 20 -14.57 25.11 17.66
N VAL A 21 -14.69 26.05 16.74
CA VAL A 21 -14.65 27.47 17.07
C VAL A 21 -16.07 27.94 17.30
N VAL A 22 -16.38 28.28 18.54
CA VAL A 22 -17.69 28.85 18.91
C VAL A 22 -17.56 30.37 18.85
N ASP A 23 -18.36 30.98 17.99
CA ASP A 23 -18.49 32.44 17.93
C ASP A 23 -19.85 32.80 18.51
N ASP A 24 -19.84 33.42 19.69
CA ASP A 24 -21.05 33.79 20.41
C ASP A 24 -21.82 34.96 19.78
N ASP A 25 -21.16 35.71 18.88
CA ASP A 25 -21.71 36.88 18.21
C ASP A 25 -22.24 36.60 16.80
N ALA A 26 -22.01 35.43 16.24
CA ALA A 26 -22.50 35.05 14.93
C ALA A 26 -23.97 34.62 14.99
N PRO A 27 -24.87 35.24 14.21
CA PRO A 27 -26.22 34.72 14.10
C PRO A 27 -26.18 33.29 13.54
N PRO A 28 -26.98 32.33 14.07
CA PRO A 28 -26.98 30.96 13.61
C PRO A 28 -27.36 30.91 12.14
N SER A 29 -26.37 30.83 11.27
CA SER A 29 -26.53 30.72 9.82
C SER A 29 -26.73 29.26 9.37
N PHE A 30 -27.28 28.44 10.24
CA PHE A 30 -27.72 27.12 9.79
C PHE A 30 -29.05 27.28 9.07
N PRO A 31 -29.11 26.93 7.78
CA PRO A 31 -30.41 26.89 7.11
C PRO A 31 -31.31 25.93 7.88
N PRO A 32 -32.54 26.33 8.20
CA PRO A 32 -33.45 25.48 8.95
C PRO A 32 -33.68 24.20 8.18
N SER A 33 -33.24 23.09 8.77
CA SER A 33 -33.58 21.73 8.38
C SER A 33 -33.24 21.30 6.94
N VAL A 34 -32.07 20.74 6.78
CA VAL A 34 -31.69 19.93 5.59
C VAL A 34 -32.63 18.73 5.36
N LEU A 35 -33.63 18.50 6.24
CA LEU A 35 -34.50 17.31 6.24
C LEU A 35 -35.92 17.53 5.66
N ARG A 36 -36.25 18.70 5.10
CA ARG A 36 -37.61 19.00 4.61
C ARG A 36 -37.77 19.31 3.12
N ALA A 37 -36.69 19.31 2.33
CA ALA A 37 -36.83 19.36 0.88
C ALA A 37 -36.22 18.06 0.33
N GLU A 38 -36.90 17.40 -0.61
CA GLU A 38 -36.26 16.38 -1.42
C GLU A 38 -34.98 17.00 -1.97
N PRO A 39 -33.81 16.37 -1.72
CA PRO A 39 -32.57 16.96 -2.16
C PRO A 39 -32.63 17.13 -3.68
N PRO A 40 -32.40 18.33 -4.21
CA PRO A 40 -32.41 18.54 -5.64
C PRO A 40 -31.40 17.57 -6.24
N ILE A 41 -31.80 16.90 -7.33
CA ILE A 41 -30.86 16.05 -8.10
C ILE A 41 -29.75 16.96 -8.60
N SER A 42 -28.71 17.14 -7.80
CA SER A 42 -27.54 17.92 -8.19
C SER A 42 -26.53 16.99 -8.86
N ARG A 43 -25.97 17.43 -9.98
CA ARG A 43 -24.82 16.76 -10.62
C ARG A 43 -23.54 16.89 -9.79
N GLY A 44 -23.60 17.50 -8.62
CA GLY A 44 -22.50 17.60 -7.66
C GLY A 44 -22.31 16.29 -6.94
N ALA A 45 -21.05 15.86 -6.78
CA ALA A 45 -20.71 14.79 -5.86
C ALA A 45 -21.19 15.20 -4.46
N GLY A 46 -22.04 14.38 -3.84
CA GLY A 46 -22.54 14.62 -2.49
C GLY A 46 -21.40 14.87 -1.50
N ILE A 47 -21.72 15.56 -0.40
CA ILE A 47 -20.76 15.82 0.67
C ILE A 47 -20.21 14.48 1.19
N LEU A 48 -18.89 14.32 1.08
CA LEU A 48 -18.20 13.15 1.63
C LEU A 48 -18.02 13.38 3.13
N ALA A 49 -18.57 12.50 3.96
CA ALA A 49 -18.33 12.55 5.40
C ALA A 49 -16.82 12.40 5.70
N SER A 50 -16.31 13.15 6.67
CA SER A 50 -14.88 13.15 7.04
C SER A 50 -14.36 11.76 7.33
N GLN A 51 -15.11 10.96 8.09
CA GLN A 51 -14.76 9.57 8.39
C GLN A 51 -14.63 8.70 7.13
N ALA A 52 -15.50 8.91 6.14
CA ALA A 52 -15.40 8.16 4.87
C ALA A 52 -14.20 8.62 4.02
N ALA A 53 -13.85 9.91 4.09
CA ALA A 53 -12.66 10.44 3.44
C ALA A 53 -11.39 9.83 4.06
N ASP A 54 -11.32 9.80 5.39
CA ASP A 54 -10.22 9.19 6.14
C ASP A 54 -10.10 7.70 5.85
N ASN A 55 -11.19 6.96 5.94
CA ASN A 55 -11.20 5.53 5.62
C ASN A 55 -10.74 5.24 4.18
N LEU A 56 -11.12 6.06 3.20
CA LEU A 56 -10.67 5.93 1.81
C LEU A 56 -9.18 6.19 1.66
N PHE A 57 -8.68 7.21 2.35
CA PHE A 57 -7.26 7.53 2.37
C PHE A 57 -6.44 6.36 2.94
N TRP A 58 -6.81 5.85 4.11
CA TRP A 58 -6.13 4.72 4.74
C TRP A 58 -6.29 3.42 3.96
N PHE A 59 -7.46 3.18 3.36
CA PHE A 59 -7.66 2.05 2.46
C PHE A 59 -6.64 2.08 1.30
N GLY A 60 -6.46 3.25 0.70
CA GLY A 60 -5.46 3.45 -0.35
C GLY A 60 -4.03 3.20 0.13
N ARG A 61 -3.68 3.74 1.33
CA ARG A 61 -2.37 3.56 1.96
C ARG A 61 -2.04 2.09 2.24
N TYR A 62 -2.95 1.39 2.93
CA TYR A 62 -2.75 -0.01 3.30
C TYR A 62 -2.62 -0.91 2.07
N ASN A 63 -3.45 -0.67 1.05
CA ASN A 63 -3.38 -1.43 -0.19
C ASN A 63 -2.04 -1.25 -0.90
N GLU A 64 -1.59 -0.02 -1.09
CA GLU A 64 -0.35 0.28 -1.80
C GLU A 64 0.88 -0.24 -1.04
N ARG A 65 0.90 -0.12 0.30
CA ARG A 65 1.99 -0.67 1.12
C ARG A 65 2.05 -2.19 1.05
N ALA A 66 0.90 -2.87 1.13
CA ALA A 66 0.84 -4.32 0.99
C ALA A 66 1.33 -4.78 -0.38
N GLU A 67 0.93 -4.08 -1.46
CA GLU A 67 1.39 -4.36 -2.82
C GLU A 67 2.91 -4.22 -2.93
N LEU A 68 3.48 -3.16 -2.38
CA LEU A 68 4.92 -2.93 -2.40
C LEU A 68 5.69 -3.98 -1.60
N THR A 69 5.19 -4.35 -0.42
CA THR A 69 5.77 -5.45 0.38
C THR A 69 5.77 -6.76 -0.39
N VAL A 70 4.67 -7.08 -1.08
CA VAL A 70 4.55 -8.29 -1.92
C VAL A 70 5.54 -8.26 -3.09
N ARG A 71 5.76 -7.10 -3.72
CA ARG A 71 6.75 -6.96 -4.81
C ARG A 71 8.17 -7.29 -4.31
N ILE A 72 8.56 -6.75 -3.15
CA ILE A 72 9.86 -7.03 -2.55
C ILE A 72 10.00 -8.52 -2.22
N VAL A 73 9.00 -9.11 -1.57
CA VAL A 73 9.00 -10.55 -1.26
C VAL A 73 9.14 -11.38 -2.53
N ARG A 74 8.43 -11.01 -3.60
CA ARG A 74 8.50 -11.71 -4.88
C ARG A 74 9.89 -11.60 -5.52
N SER A 75 10.55 -10.44 -5.44
CA SER A 75 11.92 -10.26 -5.94
C SER A 75 12.92 -11.10 -5.15
N ILE A 76 12.79 -11.17 -3.82
CA ILE A 76 13.66 -12.02 -2.98
C ILE A 76 13.46 -13.51 -3.32
N LEU A 77 12.20 -13.97 -3.43
CA LEU A 77 11.89 -15.38 -3.68
C LEU A 77 12.11 -15.78 -5.14
N GLY A 78 11.85 -14.90 -6.09
CA GLY A 78 11.96 -15.15 -7.52
C GLY A 78 13.38 -15.50 -7.92
N SER A 79 14.34 -14.76 -7.42
CA SER A 79 15.77 -15.01 -7.65
C SER A 79 16.27 -16.37 -7.11
N SER A 80 15.50 -16.96 -6.14
CA SER A 80 15.87 -18.24 -5.52
C SER A 80 15.21 -19.46 -6.17
N ILE A 81 14.14 -19.28 -6.95
CA ILE A 81 13.29 -20.37 -7.45
C ILE A 81 13.25 -20.44 -8.98
N GLU A 82 13.26 -19.29 -9.66
CA GLU A 82 13.31 -19.27 -11.11
C GLU A 82 14.74 -19.61 -11.52
N MET A 83 14.95 -20.87 -11.88
CA MET A 83 16.23 -21.53 -12.21
C MET A 83 16.85 -21.04 -13.53
N ASP A 84 16.65 -19.82 -13.94
CA ASP A 84 17.58 -19.18 -14.84
C ASP A 84 18.77 -18.69 -14.01
N ALA A 85 19.74 -19.57 -13.88
CA ALA A 85 20.95 -19.44 -13.06
C ALA A 85 21.86 -18.24 -13.41
N VAL A 86 21.32 -17.23 -14.08
CA VAL A 86 22.03 -16.04 -14.55
C VAL A 86 21.82 -14.84 -13.63
N HIS A 87 20.85 -14.87 -12.71
CA HIS A 87 20.50 -13.70 -11.89
C HIS A 87 20.23 -14.06 -10.42
N GLU A 88 21.13 -14.75 -9.78
CA GLU A 88 21.16 -14.72 -8.32
C GLU A 88 21.57 -13.32 -7.88
N HIS A 89 20.65 -12.58 -7.25
CA HIS A 89 20.95 -11.23 -6.79
C HIS A 89 22.13 -11.24 -5.83
N LYS A 90 23.00 -10.25 -5.98
CA LYS A 90 24.11 -10.03 -5.07
C LYS A 90 23.57 -9.89 -3.64
N ASP A 91 24.31 -10.35 -2.68
CA ASP A 91 23.92 -10.29 -1.26
C ASP A 91 23.62 -8.86 -0.80
N GLU A 92 24.30 -7.87 -1.37
CA GLU A 92 24.04 -6.44 -1.10
C GLU A 92 22.64 -5.99 -1.52
N VAL A 93 22.17 -6.41 -2.71
CA VAL A 93 20.81 -6.08 -3.20
C VAL A 93 19.77 -6.79 -2.33
N ARG A 94 20.00 -8.06 -1.99
CA ARG A 94 19.12 -8.82 -1.10
C ARG A 94 19.02 -8.19 0.28
N LEU A 95 20.15 -7.78 0.86
CA LEU A 95 20.19 -7.08 2.14
C LEU A 95 19.42 -5.75 2.06
N ALA A 96 19.59 -5.00 0.97
CA ALA A 96 18.83 -3.78 0.75
C ALA A 96 17.31 -4.02 0.73
N LEU A 97 16.86 -5.12 0.14
CA LEU A 97 15.44 -5.50 0.12
C LEU A 97 14.93 -5.86 1.54
N VAL A 98 15.74 -6.55 2.35
CA VAL A 98 15.39 -6.86 3.74
C VAL A 98 15.29 -5.59 4.58
N GLU A 99 16.22 -4.66 4.44
CA GLU A 99 16.18 -3.37 5.15
C GLU A 99 14.93 -2.53 4.75
N LEU A 100 14.48 -2.63 3.51
CA LEU A 100 13.21 -2.01 3.10
C LEU A 100 12.01 -2.67 3.80
N LEU A 101 11.99 -4.00 3.95
CA LEU A 101 10.95 -4.70 4.72
C LEU A 101 10.99 -4.31 6.21
N GLN A 102 12.16 -4.16 6.80
CA GLN A 102 12.34 -3.66 8.17
C GLN A 102 11.82 -2.23 8.31
N PHE A 103 12.17 -1.35 7.38
CA PHE A 103 11.71 0.04 7.39
C PHE A 103 10.18 0.16 7.39
N TRP A 104 9.49 -0.69 6.64
CA TRP A 104 8.02 -0.71 6.65
C TRP A 104 7.41 -1.51 7.78
N GLY A 105 8.22 -2.08 8.67
CA GLY A 105 7.76 -2.91 9.77
C GLY A 105 7.09 -4.21 9.31
N ALA A 106 7.44 -4.69 8.12
CA ALA A 106 6.97 -5.99 7.63
C ALA A 106 7.72 -7.16 8.26
N VAL A 107 8.93 -6.89 8.75
CA VAL A 107 9.78 -7.83 9.49
C VAL A 107 10.48 -7.11 10.65
N GLY A 108 10.96 -7.86 11.63
CA GLY A 108 11.64 -7.32 12.80
C GLY A 108 13.03 -6.74 12.49
N PRO A 109 13.61 -5.97 13.43
CA PRO A 109 14.90 -5.30 13.25
C PRO A 109 16.09 -6.26 13.07
N ASP A 110 15.97 -7.50 13.51
CA ASP A 110 17.02 -8.52 13.41
C ASP A 110 16.82 -9.48 12.22
N ALA A 111 15.91 -9.16 11.29
CA ALA A 111 15.57 -10.02 10.17
C ALA A 111 16.75 -10.28 9.22
N ASP A 112 17.71 -9.36 9.12
CA ASP A 112 18.93 -9.51 8.33
C ASP A 112 19.81 -10.70 8.75
N LYS A 113 19.59 -11.24 9.95
CA LYS A 113 20.29 -12.43 10.51
C LYS A 113 19.58 -13.74 10.15
N GLU A 114 18.43 -13.69 9.52
CA GLU A 114 17.61 -14.87 9.22
C GLU A 114 17.73 -15.30 7.75
N ALA A 115 17.34 -16.53 7.47
CA ALA A 115 17.28 -17.00 6.09
C ALA A 115 16.17 -16.29 5.31
N TYR A 116 16.42 -15.89 4.05
CA TYR A 116 15.48 -15.18 3.20
C TYR A 116 14.08 -15.79 3.10
N PRO A 117 13.89 -17.13 3.02
CA PRO A 117 12.57 -17.72 3.04
C PRO A 117 11.79 -17.46 4.35
N VAL A 118 12.49 -17.42 5.49
CA VAL A 118 11.89 -17.11 6.79
C VAL A 118 11.41 -15.67 6.83
N ILE A 119 12.28 -14.75 6.39
CA ILE A 119 11.96 -13.31 6.26
C ILE A 119 10.72 -13.10 5.40
N CYS A 120 10.70 -13.72 4.22
CA CYS A 120 9.56 -13.64 3.29
C CYS A 120 8.27 -14.23 3.88
N GLY A 121 8.38 -15.36 4.56
CA GLY A 121 7.24 -15.98 5.24
C GLY A 121 6.63 -15.06 6.30
N ARG A 122 7.47 -14.42 7.12
CA ARG A 122 7.03 -13.45 8.12
C ARG A 122 6.39 -12.22 7.49
N ALA A 123 7.01 -11.63 6.48
CA ALA A 123 6.48 -10.46 5.78
C ALA A 123 5.08 -10.71 5.18
N LEU A 124 4.80 -11.95 4.74
CA LEU A 124 3.51 -12.31 4.18
C LEU A 124 2.45 -12.65 5.22
N SER A 125 2.80 -13.42 6.26
CA SER A 125 1.82 -14.10 7.12
C SER A 125 1.78 -13.61 8.56
N GLU A 126 2.83 -12.93 9.04
CA GLU A 126 2.91 -12.54 10.44
C GLU A 126 1.93 -11.40 10.75
N ASP A 127 1.15 -11.55 11.82
CA ASP A 127 0.07 -10.64 12.21
C ASP A 127 0.50 -9.68 13.35
N VAL A 128 1.71 -9.79 13.83
CA VAL A 128 2.22 -9.01 14.97
C VAL A 128 2.82 -7.69 14.53
N LEU A 129 3.38 -7.63 13.31
CA LEU A 129 4.07 -6.46 12.81
C LEU A 129 3.16 -5.60 11.93
N HIS A 130 3.21 -4.29 12.13
CA HIS A 130 2.29 -3.34 11.50
C HIS A 130 2.38 -3.27 9.97
N GLY A 131 3.51 -3.65 9.40
CA GLY A 131 3.77 -3.61 7.97
C GLY A 131 3.64 -4.96 7.25
N GLY A 132 3.38 -6.06 7.97
CA GLY A 132 3.15 -7.37 7.37
C GLY A 132 1.92 -7.38 6.48
N VAL A 133 1.96 -8.17 5.40
CA VAL A 133 0.88 -8.20 4.40
C VAL A 133 -0.46 -8.61 5.03
N ALA A 134 -0.46 -9.65 5.86
CA ALA A 134 -1.68 -10.10 6.54
C ALA A 134 -2.31 -8.99 7.40
N THR A 135 -1.49 -8.26 8.17
CA THR A 135 -1.94 -7.12 8.98
C THR A 135 -2.49 -5.98 8.12
N LEU A 136 -1.79 -5.64 7.04
CA LEU A 136 -2.23 -4.56 6.13
C LEU A 136 -3.55 -4.91 5.44
N LEU A 137 -3.73 -6.17 5.01
CA LEU A 137 -4.99 -6.62 4.42
C LEU A 137 -6.14 -6.60 5.43
N ARG A 138 -5.89 -6.98 6.68
CA ARG A 138 -6.88 -6.89 7.77
C ARG A 138 -7.27 -5.43 8.02
N ARG A 139 -6.30 -4.52 8.21
CA ARG A 139 -6.58 -3.08 8.41
C ARG A 139 -7.31 -2.47 7.22
N ARG A 140 -6.92 -2.84 5.99
CA ARG A 140 -7.65 -2.44 4.78
C ARG A 140 -9.11 -2.90 4.83
N PHE A 141 -9.36 -4.14 5.26
CA PHE A 141 -10.72 -4.68 5.40
C PHE A 141 -11.50 -3.91 6.47
N GLU A 142 -10.92 -3.64 7.64
CA GLU A 142 -11.55 -2.91 8.74
C GLU A 142 -12.03 -1.52 8.31
N VAL A 143 -11.17 -0.72 7.69
CA VAL A 143 -11.59 0.59 7.16
C VAL A 143 -12.55 0.43 5.98
N GLY A 144 -12.43 -0.64 5.20
CA GLY A 144 -13.32 -0.98 4.10
C GLY A 144 -14.77 -1.26 4.53
N LEU A 145 -15.00 -1.78 5.73
CA LEU A 145 -16.35 -1.99 6.27
C LEU A 145 -17.16 -0.68 6.29
N GLY A 146 -16.55 0.41 6.69
CA GLY A 146 -17.16 1.74 6.65
C GLY A 146 -17.36 2.33 5.25
N LEU A 147 -16.85 1.66 4.22
CA LEU A 147 -16.93 2.09 2.82
C LEU A 147 -17.83 1.21 1.96
N ARG A 148 -18.51 0.22 2.56
CA ARG A 148 -19.27 -0.82 1.84
C ARG A 148 -20.26 -0.25 0.81
N GLU A 149 -20.95 0.84 1.15
CA GLU A 149 -21.95 1.48 0.30
C GLU A 149 -21.35 2.28 -0.86
N ARG A 150 -20.04 2.55 -0.81
CA ARG A 150 -19.30 3.32 -1.82
C ARG A 150 -18.57 2.45 -2.82
N PHE A 151 -18.51 1.16 -2.54
CA PHE A 151 -17.87 0.17 -3.39
C PHE A 151 -18.90 -0.61 -4.21
N SER A 152 -18.59 -0.85 -5.48
CA SER A 152 -19.38 -1.77 -6.29
C SER A 152 -19.34 -3.20 -5.70
N ARG A 153 -20.31 -4.03 -6.08
CA ARG A 153 -20.35 -5.43 -5.62
C ARG A 153 -19.07 -6.17 -5.98
N ASP A 154 -18.54 -5.95 -7.16
CA ASP A 154 -17.33 -6.62 -7.63
C ASP A 154 -16.09 -6.13 -6.89
N LEU A 155 -15.97 -4.83 -6.66
CA LEU A 155 -14.88 -4.27 -5.85
C LEU A 155 -14.92 -4.84 -4.43
N TRP A 156 -16.11 -4.89 -3.81
CA TRP A 156 -16.28 -5.44 -2.47
C TRP A 156 -15.95 -6.94 -2.41
N ARG A 157 -16.32 -7.71 -3.43
CA ARG A 157 -15.97 -9.13 -3.54
C ARG A 157 -14.45 -9.35 -3.55
N ILE A 158 -13.69 -8.48 -4.24
CA ILE A 158 -12.23 -8.54 -4.21
C ILE A 158 -11.71 -8.14 -2.82
N VAL A 159 -12.22 -7.06 -2.21
CA VAL A 159 -11.79 -6.61 -0.87
C VAL A 159 -11.95 -7.71 0.19
N THR A 160 -13.06 -8.45 0.12
CA THR A 160 -13.40 -9.51 1.09
C THR A 160 -12.84 -10.88 0.74
N ARG A 161 -12.16 -11.02 -0.40
CA ARG A 161 -11.59 -12.30 -0.82
C ARG A 161 -10.45 -12.70 0.13
N PRO A 162 -10.55 -13.89 0.79
CA PRO A 162 -9.52 -14.31 1.73
C PRO A 162 -8.19 -14.57 1.02
N MET A 163 -7.11 -14.26 1.71
CA MET A 163 -5.77 -14.63 1.26
C MET A 163 -5.62 -16.16 1.29
N PRO A 164 -4.97 -16.77 0.29
CA PRO A 164 -4.68 -18.19 0.31
C PRO A 164 -3.86 -18.59 1.54
N THR A 165 -4.04 -19.82 2.01
CA THR A 165 -3.20 -20.37 3.07
C THR A 165 -1.77 -20.51 2.57
N ILE A 166 -0.81 -20.04 3.36
CA ILE A 166 0.61 -20.04 3.03
C ILE A 166 1.31 -21.16 3.81
N ASP A 167 2.04 -22.01 3.09
CA ASP A 167 3.04 -22.87 3.73
C ASP A 167 4.39 -22.10 3.72
N ILE A 168 4.72 -21.53 4.87
CA ILE A 168 5.94 -20.72 5.05
C ILE A 168 7.23 -21.53 4.95
N ASN A 169 7.15 -22.87 5.05
CA ASN A 169 8.30 -23.76 4.89
C ASN A 169 8.58 -24.10 3.41
N ARG A 170 7.69 -23.68 2.50
CA ARG A 170 7.81 -23.94 1.06
C ARG A 170 7.90 -22.63 0.27
N PRO A 171 9.10 -22.23 -0.17
CA PRO A 171 9.29 -21.03 -0.98
C PRO A 171 8.36 -20.93 -2.19
N ALA A 172 8.09 -22.05 -2.87
CA ALA A 172 7.14 -22.09 -3.99
C ALA A 172 5.70 -21.74 -3.58
N SER A 173 5.25 -22.12 -2.38
CA SER A 173 3.94 -21.72 -1.85
C SER A 173 3.87 -20.22 -1.60
N MET A 174 4.90 -19.66 -1.00
CA MET A 174 5.00 -18.21 -0.76
C MET A 174 5.02 -17.43 -2.06
N LEU A 175 5.80 -17.86 -3.06
CA LEU A 175 5.84 -17.23 -4.38
C LEU A 175 4.49 -17.30 -5.09
N SER A 176 3.82 -18.45 -5.03
CA SER A 176 2.47 -18.60 -5.58
C SER A 176 1.48 -17.62 -4.93
N THR A 177 1.53 -17.48 -3.60
CA THR A 177 0.69 -16.52 -2.88
C THR A 177 1.05 -15.07 -3.23
N ALA A 178 2.33 -14.76 -3.39
CA ALA A 178 2.76 -13.42 -3.81
C ALA A 178 2.27 -13.08 -5.23
N LYS A 179 2.30 -14.04 -6.16
CA LYS A 179 1.73 -13.89 -7.51
C LYS A 179 0.22 -13.65 -7.45
N TRP A 180 -0.51 -14.46 -6.67
CA TRP A 180 -1.94 -14.27 -6.45
C TRP A 180 -2.28 -12.90 -5.86
N LEU A 181 -1.50 -12.43 -4.87
CA LEU A 181 -1.67 -11.10 -4.28
C LEU A 181 -1.43 -9.98 -5.31
N THR A 182 -0.45 -10.12 -6.19
CA THR A 182 -0.21 -9.17 -7.28
C THR A 182 -1.43 -9.04 -8.19
N GLU A 183 -2.03 -10.18 -8.59
CA GLU A 183 -3.27 -10.20 -9.38
C GLU A 183 -4.45 -9.59 -8.60
N HIS A 184 -4.55 -9.89 -7.31
CA HIS A 184 -5.57 -9.33 -6.41
C HIS A 184 -5.48 -7.80 -6.34
N PHE A 185 -4.29 -7.22 -6.17
CA PHE A 185 -4.10 -5.77 -6.15
C PHE A 185 -4.39 -5.13 -7.51
N SER A 186 -3.99 -5.77 -8.59
CA SER A 186 -4.28 -5.31 -9.96
C SER A 186 -5.78 -5.29 -10.24
N ALA A 187 -6.49 -6.35 -9.85
CA ALA A 187 -7.95 -6.41 -9.98
C ALA A 187 -8.65 -5.32 -9.16
N LEU A 188 -8.19 -5.08 -7.91
CA LEU A 188 -8.74 -4.05 -7.05
C LEU A 188 -8.50 -2.65 -7.64
N ALA A 189 -7.30 -2.38 -8.14
CA ALA A 189 -6.97 -1.11 -8.79
C ALA A 189 -7.80 -0.88 -10.06
N GLY A 190 -7.96 -1.90 -10.90
CA GLY A 190 -8.80 -1.86 -12.10
C GLY A 190 -10.27 -1.58 -11.77
N LEU A 191 -10.85 -2.33 -10.84
CA LEU A 191 -12.24 -2.13 -10.43
C LEU A 191 -12.48 -0.76 -9.78
N ALA A 192 -11.55 -0.27 -8.96
CA ALA A 192 -11.63 1.08 -8.40
C ALA A 192 -11.58 2.14 -9.51
N SER A 193 -10.71 1.96 -10.51
CA SER A 193 -10.59 2.86 -11.65
C SER A 193 -11.85 2.91 -12.51
N GLU A 194 -12.48 1.76 -12.78
CA GLU A 194 -13.63 1.65 -13.67
C GLU A 194 -14.97 1.94 -12.97
N ASN A 195 -15.13 1.52 -11.71
CA ASN A 195 -16.42 1.50 -11.05
C ASN A 195 -16.64 2.65 -10.05
N MET A 196 -15.59 3.39 -9.68
CA MET A 196 -15.76 4.56 -8.81
C MET A 196 -15.90 5.84 -9.61
N LEU A 197 -16.92 6.62 -9.25
CA LEU A 197 -17.05 7.97 -9.80
C LEU A 197 -15.83 8.82 -9.42
N ARG A 198 -15.27 9.56 -10.39
CA ARG A 198 -14.09 10.46 -10.22
C ARG A 198 -14.37 11.68 -9.33
N GLY A 199 -15.14 11.48 -8.27
CA GLY A 199 -15.52 12.47 -7.27
C GLY A 199 -14.55 12.49 -6.05
N PRO A 200 -14.94 13.16 -4.95
CA PRO A 200 -14.14 13.27 -3.74
C PRO A 200 -13.71 11.90 -3.18
N ALA A 201 -14.60 10.92 -3.14
CA ALA A 201 -14.29 9.58 -2.63
C ALA A 201 -13.12 8.92 -3.39
N TRP A 202 -13.16 8.94 -4.71
CA TRP A 202 -12.07 8.42 -5.53
C TRP A 202 -10.77 9.20 -5.31
N ARG A 203 -10.85 10.52 -5.14
CA ARG A 203 -9.66 11.37 -4.92
C ARG A 203 -8.96 11.04 -3.61
N PHE A 204 -9.70 10.85 -2.51
CA PHE A 204 -9.10 10.48 -1.23
C PHE A 204 -8.42 9.11 -1.28
N LEU A 205 -9.03 8.13 -1.93
CA LEU A 205 -8.40 6.83 -2.17
C LEU A 205 -7.10 6.98 -2.97
N GLU A 206 -7.11 7.75 -4.07
CA GLU A 206 -5.94 7.98 -4.91
C GLU A 206 -4.85 8.81 -4.19
N ILE A 207 -5.22 9.77 -3.36
CA ILE A 207 -4.24 10.51 -2.54
C ILE A 207 -3.51 9.52 -1.63
N GLY A 208 -4.23 8.67 -0.91
CA GLY A 208 -3.62 7.65 -0.05
C GLY A 208 -2.67 6.74 -0.81
N ARG A 209 -3.10 6.20 -1.95
CA ARG A 209 -2.26 5.35 -2.81
C ARG A 209 -1.01 6.07 -3.29
N ARG A 210 -1.15 7.28 -3.83
CA ARG A 210 -0.03 8.02 -4.41
C ARG A 210 0.96 8.51 -3.38
N MET A 211 0.49 8.90 -2.20
CA MET A 211 1.39 9.25 -1.09
C MET A 211 2.24 8.06 -0.66
N GLU A 212 1.62 6.89 -0.48
CA GLU A 212 2.36 5.68 -0.12
C GLU A 212 3.35 5.27 -1.21
N ARG A 213 2.94 5.32 -2.48
CA ARG A 213 3.81 5.06 -3.62
C ARG A 213 5.00 6.02 -3.67
N ALA A 214 4.77 7.32 -3.46
CA ALA A 214 5.84 8.32 -3.44
C ALA A 214 6.86 8.03 -2.32
N VAL A 215 6.39 7.75 -1.11
CA VAL A 215 7.25 7.35 0.01
C VAL A 215 8.02 6.09 -0.33
N GLY A 216 7.33 5.06 -0.84
CA GLY A 216 7.92 3.79 -1.22
C GLY A 216 9.01 3.95 -2.29
N THR A 217 8.68 4.59 -3.41
CA THR A 217 9.63 4.83 -4.51
C THR A 217 10.85 5.61 -4.05
N THR A 218 10.66 6.65 -3.24
CA THR A 218 11.78 7.44 -2.70
C THR A 218 12.69 6.60 -1.80
N ARG A 219 12.12 5.73 -0.97
CA ARG A 219 12.90 4.85 -0.09
C ARG A 219 13.66 3.79 -0.87
N ILE A 220 13.02 3.16 -1.85
CA ILE A 220 13.65 2.19 -2.74
C ILE A 220 14.82 2.84 -3.47
N ALA A 221 14.58 4.01 -4.09
CA ALA A 221 15.62 4.74 -4.81
C ALA A 221 16.80 5.08 -3.88
N ARG A 222 16.54 5.64 -2.70
CA ARG A 222 17.61 5.98 -1.74
C ARG A 222 18.40 4.78 -1.24
N ARG A 223 17.81 3.58 -1.25
CA ARG A 223 18.49 2.38 -0.75
C ARG A 223 19.22 1.61 -1.83
N LEU A 224 18.73 1.66 -3.07
CA LEU A 224 19.30 0.90 -4.19
C LEU A 224 20.20 1.74 -5.10
N VAL A 225 20.13 3.07 -5.06
CA VAL A 225 20.88 3.95 -5.96
C VAL A 225 21.80 4.86 -5.15
N ASP A 226 23.08 4.62 -5.27
CA ASP A 226 24.16 5.47 -4.82
C ASP A 226 25.15 5.75 -5.97
N ALA A 227 26.24 6.45 -5.68
CA ALA A 227 27.24 6.80 -6.72
C ALA A 227 27.99 5.59 -7.29
N GLU A 228 27.95 4.45 -6.61
CA GLU A 228 28.64 3.21 -6.96
C GLU A 228 27.67 2.10 -7.40
N SER A 229 26.37 2.41 -7.49
CA SER A 229 25.33 1.44 -7.84
C SER A 229 25.55 0.83 -9.23
N ASP A 230 25.48 -0.48 -9.28
CA ASP A 230 25.62 -1.24 -10.51
C ASP A 230 24.29 -1.41 -11.28
N PHE A 231 24.36 -2.04 -12.44
CA PHE A 231 23.19 -2.31 -13.29
C PHE A 231 22.15 -3.20 -12.61
N GLU A 232 22.54 -4.04 -11.64
CA GLU A 232 21.63 -4.92 -10.94
C GLU A 232 20.74 -4.13 -9.97
N ALA A 233 21.33 -3.24 -9.18
CA ALA A 233 20.57 -2.37 -8.28
C ALA A 233 19.60 -1.45 -9.05
N LEU A 234 20.03 -0.91 -10.20
CA LEU A 234 19.16 -0.15 -11.09
C LEU A 234 18.05 -1.03 -11.68
N GLY A 235 18.37 -2.24 -12.11
CA GLY A 235 17.39 -3.21 -12.60
C GLY A 235 16.33 -3.52 -11.55
N MET A 236 16.75 -3.75 -10.30
CA MET A 236 15.87 -3.99 -9.17
C MET A 236 14.97 -2.78 -8.88
N LEU A 237 15.51 -1.55 -8.87
CA LEU A 237 14.73 -0.34 -8.72
C LEU A 237 13.63 -0.25 -9.79
N LEU A 238 13.99 -0.47 -11.05
CA LEU A 238 13.06 -0.40 -12.18
C LEU A 238 11.97 -1.47 -12.10
N ASP A 239 12.32 -2.69 -11.64
CA ASP A 239 11.36 -3.78 -11.46
C ASP A 239 10.37 -3.46 -10.34
N LEU A 240 10.86 -3.05 -9.16
CA LEU A 240 10.02 -2.67 -8.02
C LEU A 240 9.08 -1.47 -8.32
N CYS A 241 9.49 -0.59 -9.24
CA CYS A 241 8.70 0.57 -9.68
C CYS A 241 7.84 0.31 -10.93
N ASP A 242 7.74 -0.93 -11.44
CA ASP A 242 7.09 -1.29 -12.72
C ASP A 242 7.56 -0.43 -13.91
N SER A 243 8.80 -0.01 -13.92
CA SER A 243 9.33 0.93 -14.92
C SER A 243 10.32 0.30 -15.90
N GLN A 244 10.62 -0.99 -15.75
CA GLN A 244 11.64 -1.68 -16.54
C GLN A 244 11.33 -1.67 -18.03
N ILE A 245 10.07 -1.97 -18.42
CA ILE A 245 9.68 -1.99 -19.84
C ILE A 245 9.77 -0.58 -20.44
N ILE A 246 9.28 0.43 -19.71
CA ILE A 246 9.31 1.83 -20.15
C ILE A 246 10.75 2.30 -20.32
N TYR A 247 11.64 1.96 -19.39
CA TYR A 247 13.05 2.30 -19.47
C TYR A 247 13.71 1.65 -20.69
N ARG A 248 13.52 0.33 -20.89
CA ARG A 248 14.06 -0.40 -22.03
C ARG A 248 13.58 0.18 -23.36
N THR A 249 12.28 0.44 -23.48
CA THR A 249 11.70 1.00 -24.70
C THR A 249 12.23 2.40 -25.03
N ARG A 250 12.53 3.23 -24.03
CA ARG A 250 12.99 4.61 -24.25
C ARG A 250 14.49 4.74 -24.44
N TYR A 251 15.27 3.92 -23.74
CA TYR A 251 16.72 4.15 -23.60
C TYR A 251 17.58 3.00 -24.12
N LEU A 252 17.03 1.82 -24.33
CA LEU A 252 17.76 0.65 -24.79
C LEU A 252 17.27 0.11 -26.15
N ALA A 253 16.27 0.77 -26.76
CA ALA A 253 15.87 0.46 -28.14
C ALA A 253 16.87 1.12 -29.10
N GLY A 254 17.93 0.39 -29.44
CA GLY A 254 18.90 0.66 -30.46
C GLY A 254 19.11 -0.60 -31.29
#